data_2acbcfa1134fc938fa2c7a08441fd28c
#
_entry.id   2acbcfa1134fc938fa2c7a08441fd28c
#
_cell.length_a   1.000
_cell.length_b   1.000
_cell.length_c   1.000
_cell.angle_alpha   90.00
_cell.angle_beta   90.00
_cell.angle_gamma   90.00
#
_symmetry.space_group_name_H-M   'P 1'
#
loop_
_entity.id
_entity.type
_entity.pdbx_description
1 polymer ?
#
loop_
_entity_poly.entity_id
_entity_poly.type
_entity_poly.pdbx_seq_one_letter_code
_entity_poly.pdbx_strand_id
1 'polypeptide(L)'
;MDRKVNRREFVKCAVGGLATAMIPTHGCSLGESAKATAERPNIILIMADDLGYGDVGCYGSKRINTPNIDALAAGGMKFTDYHSNCPVCSPTRAALLTGRYQQRCGIEGVIYAKGPTRQTGMALEEVTFAEVLKRRGYATGIFGKWHLGYNVEFNPAKQGFDEFRGYV
;
A
#
# COMPACT_ATOMS: atom_id res chain seq x y z
N MET A 1 -22.16 11.65 25.68
CA MET A 1 -22.28 10.33 26.38
C MET A 1 -22.06 9.25 25.32
N ASP A 2 -20.78 8.95 25.06
CA ASP A 2 -20.36 8.04 23.98
C ASP A 2 -20.52 6.58 24.39
N ARG A 3 -21.47 5.92 23.77
CA ARG A 3 -21.73 4.50 23.99
C ARG A 3 -20.78 3.68 23.12
N LYS A 4 -19.69 3.18 23.69
CA LYS A 4 -18.78 2.24 23.02
C LYS A 4 -19.52 0.92 22.79
N VAL A 5 -19.85 0.62 21.53
CA VAL A 5 -20.41 -0.67 21.11
C VAL A 5 -19.30 -1.72 21.18
N ASN A 6 -19.48 -2.77 21.97
CA ASN A 6 -18.50 -3.84 22.07
C ASN A 6 -18.73 -4.90 20.96
N ARG A 7 -17.70 -5.70 20.69
CA ARG A 7 -17.67 -6.70 19.62
C ARG A 7 -18.83 -7.71 19.68
N ARG A 8 -19.34 -7.99 20.86
CA ARG A 8 -20.42 -8.95 21.12
C ARG A 8 -21.80 -8.36 20.80
N GLU A 9 -21.99 -7.08 20.98
CA GLU A 9 -23.21 -6.36 20.61
C GLU A 9 -23.31 -6.15 19.11
N PHE A 10 -22.19 -5.88 18.45
CA PHE A 10 -22.12 -5.79 16.98
C PHE A 10 -22.57 -7.12 16.31
N VAL A 11 -22.09 -8.25 16.80
CA VAL A 11 -22.46 -9.58 16.27
C VAL A 11 -23.94 -9.91 16.52
N LYS A 12 -24.52 -9.48 17.64
CA LYS A 12 -25.94 -9.69 17.93
C LYS A 12 -26.86 -8.87 17.03
N CYS A 13 -26.48 -7.68 16.65
CA CYS A 13 -27.23 -6.84 15.69
C CYS A 13 -27.19 -7.41 14.26
N ALA A 14 -26.14 -8.12 13.87
CA ALA A 14 -26.00 -8.73 12.55
C ALA A 14 -26.82 -10.01 12.35
N VAL A 15 -27.24 -10.69 13.43
CA VAL A 15 -27.95 -11.98 13.37
C VAL A 15 -29.47 -11.84 13.56
N GLY A 16 -29.95 -10.66 13.98
CA GLY A 16 -31.37 -10.44 14.33
C GLY A 16 -32.31 -10.01 13.19
N GLY A 17 -31.87 -9.99 11.94
CA GLY A 17 -32.60 -9.36 10.81
C GLY A 17 -33.17 -10.30 9.76
N LEU A 18 -33.64 -11.51 10.10
CA LEU A 18 -34.44 -12.32 9.17
C LEU A 18 -35.87 -12.50 9.72
N ALA A 19 -36.70 -11.49 9.55
CA ALA A 19 -38.14 -11.64 9.63
C ALA A 19 -38.73 -11.35 8.23
N THR A 20 -39.22 -12.39 7.59
CA THR A 20 -39.96 -12.42 6.33
C THR A 20 -41.16 -11.49 6.36
N ALA A 21 -41.13 -10.39 5.61
CA ALA A 21 -42.32 -9.64 5.24
C ALA A 21 -42.60 -9.89 3.76
N MET A 22 -43.67 -10.60 3.42
CA MET A 22 -44.23 -10.70 2.08
C MET A 22 -44.81 -9.33 1.69
N ILE A 23 -44.21 -8.68 0.71
CA ILE A 23 -44.73 -7.48 0.08
C ILE A 23 -45.08 -7.82 -1.37
N PRO A 24 -46.29 -7.44 -1.89
CA PRO A 24 -46.73 -7.76 -3.25
C PRO A 24 -45.85 -7.08 -4.30
N THR A 25 -45.40 -7.87 -5.26
CA THR A 25 -44.60 -7.43 -6.40
C THR A 25 -45.39 -6.53 -7.33
N HIS A 26 -45.26 -5.21 -7.18
CA HIS A 26 -45.49 -4.30 -8.27
C HIS A 26 -44.20 -4.25 -9.10
N GLY A 27 -44.34 -4.57 -10.38
CA GLY A 27 -43.19 -4.64 -11.30
C GLY A 27 -42.44 -3.31 -11.36
N CYS A 28 -41.35 -3.22 -10.66
CA CYS A 28 -40.31 -2.26 -10.97
C CYS A 28 -39.49 -2.83 -12.12
N SER A 29 -39.59 -2.21 -13.30
CA SER A 29 -38.62 -2.43 -14.35
C SER A 29 -37.24 -2.22 -13.77
N LEU A 30 -36.40 -3.26 -13.81
CA LEU A 30 -34.97 -3.15 -13.53
C LEU A 30 -34.40 -2.27 -14.64
N GLY A 31 -34.39 -0.97 -14.40
CA GLY A 31 -33.57 -0.06 -15.20
C GLY A 31 -32.16 -0.63 -15.12
N GLU A 32 -31.57 -0.93 -16.26
CA GLU A 32 -30.13 -1.24 -16.39
C GLU A 32 -29.40 -0.14 -15.64
N SER A 33 -28.88 -0.52 -14.47
CA SER A 33 -27.92 0.31 -13.76
C SER A 33 -26.76 0.51 -14.71
N ALA A 34 -26.70 1.66 -15.33
CA ALA A 34 -25.54 2.07 -16.10
C ALA A 34 -24.35 1.80 -15.20
N LYS A 35 -23.51 0.82 -15.57
CA LYS A 35 -22.19 0.64 -14.97
C LYS A 35 -21.48 1.95 -15.19
N ALA A 36 -21.54 2.84 -14.21
CA ALA A 36 -20.61 3.94 -14.12
C ALA A 36 -19.25 3.28 -14.21
N THR A 37 -18.55 3.48 -15.30
CA THR A 37 -17.13 3.15 -15.42
C THR A 37 -16.45 4.08 -14.42
N ALA A 38 -16.30 3.59 -13.20
CA ALA A 38 -15.57 4.32 -12.17
C ALA A 38 -14.22 4.66 -12.79
N GLU A 39 -13.97 5.94 -13.01
CA GLU A 39 -12.69 6.41 -13.52
C GLU A 39 -11.64 5.90 -12.56
N ARG A 40 -10.67 5.16 -13.08
CA ARG A 40 -9.61 4.59 -12.27
C ARG A 40 -8.67 5.73 -11.89
N PRO A 41 -8.49 6.04 -10.59
CA PRO A 41 -7.62 7.12 -10.19
C PRO A 41 -6.17 6.77 -10.52
N ASN A 42 -5.37 7.78 -10.86
CA ASN A 42 -3.93 7.63 -10.84
C ASN A 42 -3.45 7.46 -9.40
N ILE A 43 -2.44 6.62 -9.20
CA ILE A 43 -1.89 6.30 -7.88
C ILE A 43 -0.43 6.72 -7.85
N ILE A 44 -0.08 7.62 -6.93
CA ILE A 44 1.30 8.04 -6.67
C ILE A 44 1.66 7.60 -5.25
N LEU A 45 2.63 6.70 -5.14
CA LEU A 45 3.21 6.28 -3.87
C LEU A 45 4.58 6.93 -3.72
N ILE A 46 4.75 7.75 -2.68
CA ILE A 46 6.02 8.40 -2.37
C ILE A 46 6.56 7.78 -1.07
N MET A 47 7.74 7.18 -1.15
CA MET A 47 8.44 6.60 -0.02
C MET A 47 9.72 7.39 0.23
N ALA A 48 9.78 8.09 1.34
CA ALA A 48 11.01 8.73 1.79
C ALA A 48 11.95 7.70 2.43
N ASP A 49 13.25 7.84 2.16
CA ASP A 49 14.31 6.99 2.73
C ASP A 49 14.85 7.68 3.98
N ASP A 50 14.82 7.00 5.12
CA ASP A 50 15.30 7.47 6.42
C ASP A 50 14.63 8.79 6.94
N LEU A 51 13.36 9.02 6.59
CA LEU A 51 12.56 10.13 7.13
C LEU A 51 11.84 9.70 8.40
N GLY A 52 12.14 10.36 9.50
CA GLY A 52 11.50 10.12 10.78
C GLY A 52 10.16 10.84 10.95
N TYR A 53 9.32 10.33 11.84
CA TYR A 53 8.04 10.94 12.19
C TYR A 53 8.18 12.41 12.62
N GLY A 54 9.23 12.72 13.40
CA GLY A 54 9.49 14.07 13.91
C GLY A 54 10.20 15.01 12.91
N ASP A 55 10.39 14.60 11.65
CA ASP A 55 11.15 15.40 10.68
C ASP A 55 10.25 16.29 9.81
N VAL A 56 8.94 16.08 9.80
CA VAL A 56 7.99 16.85 8.99
C VAL A 56 7.06 17.72 9.83
N GLY A 57 6.69 18.87 9.28
CA GLY A 57 5.91 19.90 9.98
C GLY A 57 4.55 19.41 10.44
N CYS A 58 3.82 18.63 9.64
CA CYS A 58 2.50 18.10 9.97
C CYS A 58 2.50 17.15 11.18
N TYR A 59 3.67 16.65 11.60
CA TYR A 59 3.88 15.87 12.83
C TYR A 59 4.59 16.67 13.92
N GLY A 60 4.78 17.98 13.73
CA GLY A 60 5.27 18.90 14.77
C GLY A 60 6.73 19.29 14.67
N SER A 61 7.44 18.89 13.62
CA SER A 61 8.81 19.37 13.38
C SER A 61 8.85 20.90 13.23
N LYS A 62 9.85 21.50 13.87
CA LYS A 62 10.15 22.94 13.73
C LYS A 62 11.53 23.19 13.10
N ARG A 63 12.23 22.12 12.73
CA ARG A 63 13.60 22.18 12.21
C ARG A 63 13.67 22.41 10.71
N ILE A 64 12.73 21.82 9.99
CA ILE A 64 12.65 21.84 8.54
C ILE A 64 11.25 22.24 8.12
N ASN A 65 11.14 23.17 7.18
CA ASN A 65 9.85 23.52 6.60
C ASN A 65 9.46 22.51 5.53
N THR A 66 8.29 21.89 5.68
CA THR A 66 7.77 20.90 4.76
C THR A 66 6.39 21.28 4.20
N PRO A 67 6.22 22.48 3.59
CA PRO A 67 4.92 23.04 3.29
C PRO A 67 4.08 22.18 2.34
N ASN A 68 4.70 21.50 1.40
CA ASN A 68 3.97 20.65 0.46
C ASN A 68 3.50 19.33 1.11
N ILE A 69 4.30 18.73 1.99
CA ILE A 69 3.90 17.55 2.77
C ILE A 69 2.79 17.93 3.76
N ASP A 70 2.94 19.08 4.40
CA ASP A 70 1.95 19.60 5.35
C ASP A 70 0.61 19.90 4.65
N ALA A 71 0.64 20.42 3.42
CA ALA A 71 -0.56 20.63 2.61
C ALA A 71 -1.25 19.31 2.23
N LEU A 72 -0.48 18.27 1.86
CA LEU A 72 -1.03 16.94 1.62
C LEU A 72 -1.70 16.37 2.87
N ALA A 73 -1.08 16.52 4.03
CA ALA A 73 -1.62 16.06 5.29
C ALA A 73 -2.90 16.82 5.69
N ALA A 74 -2.97 18.13 5.40
CA ALA A 74 -4.15 18.96 5.66
C ALA A 74 -5.32 18.64 4.72
N GLY A 75 -5.05 18.27 3.48
CA GLY A 75 -6.06 17.92 2.47
C GLY A 75 -6.46 16.46 2.43
N GLY A 76 -5.80 15.60 3.21
CA GLY A 76 -6.00 14.16 3.16
C GLY A 76 -6.09 13.50 4.53
N MET A 77 -5.69 12.24 4.59
CA MET A 77 -5.65 11.47 5.83
C MET A 77 -4.24 11.45 6.40
N LYS A 78 -4.09 11.76 7.66
CA LYS A 78 -2.84 11.69 8.41
C LYS A 78 -2.89 10.53 9.41
N PHE A 79 -1.95 9.60 9.29
CA PHE A 79 -1.80 8.51 10.25
C PHE A 79 -1.00 8.97 11.46
N THR A 80 -1.52 8.77 12.65
CA THR A 80 -0.87 9.18 13.91
C THR A 80 -0.05 8.05 14.55
N ASP A 81 -0.21 6.84 14.08
CA ASP A 81 0.47 5.64 14.60
C ASP A 81 0.78 4.67 13.44
N TYR A 82 1.54 5.16 12.45
CA TYR A 82 2.02 4.36 11.33
C TYR A 82 3.46 3.91 11.58
N HIS A 83 3.70 2.63 11.43
CA HIS A 83 5.03 2.03 11.55
C HIS A 83 5.42 1.31 10.25
N SER A 84 6.68 1.44 9.85
CA SER A 84 7.24 0.58 8.82
C SER A 84 7.41 -0.84 9.36
N ASN A 85 7.37 -1.84 8.49
CA ASN A 85 7.49 -3.25 8.88
C ASN A 85 8.86 -3.60 9.48
N CYS A 86 9.89 -2.82 9.14
CA CYS A 86 11.26 -3.04 9.60
C CYS A 86 12.00 -1.70 9.69
N PRO A 87 12.96 -1.53 10.60
CA PRO A 87 13.72 -0.28 10.72
C PRO A 87 14.81 -0.11 9.64
N VAL A 88 14.86 -0.98 8.61
CA VAL A 88 15.84 -0.91 7.53
C VAL A 88 15.18 -1.07 6.15
N CYS A 89 15.88 -0.62 5.11
CA CYS A 89 15.34 -0.34 3.77
C CYS A 89 14.84 -1.58 3.01
N SER A 90 15.65 -2.60 2.74
CA SER A 90 15.24 -3.72 1.89
C SER A 90 14.02 -4.47 2.44
N PRO A 91 13.96 -4.86 3.73
CA PRO A 91 12.78 -5.52 4.29
C PRO A 91 11.52 -4.67 4.23
N THR A 92 11.63 -3.37 4.55
CA THR A 92 10.49 -2.44 4.48
C THR A 92 9.94 -2.32 3.06
N ARG A 93 10.84 -2.22 2.07
CA ARG A 93 10.45 -2.14 0.65
C ARG A 93 9.78 -3.41 0.16
N ALA A 94 10.32 -4.58 0.51
CA ALA A 94 9.70 -5.86 0.19
C ALA A 94 8.30 -5.98 0.78
N ALA A 95 8.14 -5.63 2.06
CA ALA A 95 6.85 -5.68 2.73
C ALA A 95 5.83 -4.70 2.13
N LEU A 96 6.26 -3.48 1.80
CA LEU A 96 5.40 -2.48 1.15
C LEU A 96 4.92 -2.96 -0.23
N LEU A 97 5.82 -3.47 -1.06
CA LEU A 97 5.48 -3.90 -2.41
C LEU A 97 4.56 -5.12 -2.44
N THR A 98 4.71 -6.04 -1.50
CA THR A 98 3.98 -7.32 -1.48
C THR A 98 2.76 -7.32 -0.56
N GLY A 99 2.64 -6.34 0.33
CA GLY A 99 1.61 -6.33 1.39
C GLY A 99 1.80 -7.47 2.41
N ARG A 100 3.00 -8.07 2.48
CA ARG A 100 3.34 -9.19 3.36
C ARG A 100 4.41 -8.78 4.37
N TYR A 101 4.48 -9.45 5.50
CA TYR A 101 5.63 -9.30 6.38
C TYR A 101 6.92 -9.73 5.66
N GLN A 102 7.98 -8.97 5.87
CA GLN A 102 9.28 -9.15 5.20
C GLN A 102 9.87 -10.56 5.39
N GLN A 103 9.63 -11.20 6.53
CA GLN A 103 10.04 -12.59 6.78
C GLN A 103 9.38 -13.58 5.81
N ARG A 104 8.16 -13.27 5.36
CA ARG A 104 7.44 -14.09 4.38
C ARG A 104 7.92 -13.89 2.96
N CYS A 105 8.58 -12.75 2.69
CA CYS A 105 9.20 -12.46 1.40
C CYS A 105 10.67 -12.89 1.35
N GLY A 106 11.20 -13.47 2.44
CA GLY A 106 12.60 -13.90 2.53
C GLY A 106 13.61 -12.74 2.58
N ILE A 107 13.16 -11.51 2.86
CA ILE A 107 14.02 -10.33 2.94
C ILE A 107 14.06 -9.81 4.38
N GLU A 108 14.80 -10.50 5.23
CA GLU A 108 14.85 -10.17 6.66
C GLU A 108 15.88 -9.10 7.00
N GLY A 109 16.83 -8.82 6.13
CA GLY A 109 17.91 -7.86 6.32
C GLY A 109 18.20 -7.03 5.09
N VAL A 110 19.16 -6.11 5.23
CA VAL A 110 19.61 -5.25 4.11
C VAL A 110 20.36 -6.08 3.07
N ILE A 111 20.02 -5.89 1.82
CA ILE A 111 20.76 -6.43 0.68
C ILE A 111 21.88 -5.46 0.35
N TYR A 112 23.12 -5.85 0.63
CA TYR A 112 24.29 -4.99 0.39
C TYR A 112 24.85 -5.15 -1.03
N ALA A 113 25.40 -4.07 -1.57
CA ALA A 113 26.08 -4.08 -2.87
C ALA A 113 27.36 -4.94 -2.90
N LYS A 114 27.89 -5.30 -1.75
CA LYS A 114 29.07 -6.16 -1.57
C LYS A 114 28.80 -7.22 -0.51
N GLY A 115 29.51 -8.32 -0.58
CA GLY A 115 29.40 -9.41 0.41
C GLY A 115 28.32 -10.45 0.05
N PRO A 116 27.94 -11.30 1.01
CA PRO A 116 27.10 -12.48 0.75
C PRO A 116 25.71 -12.16 0.18
N THR A 117 25.09 -11.07 0.65
CA THR A 117 23.75 -10.69 0.23
C THR A 117 23.69 -10.06 -1.17
N ARG A 118 24.85 -9.75 -1.80
CA ARG A 118 24.90 -9.17 -3.16
C ARG A 118 24.19 -10.02 -4.20
N GLN A 119 24.16 -11.34 -4.01
CA GLN A 119 23.54 -12.30 -4.93
C GLN A 119 22.08 -12.60 -4.59
N THR A 120 21.54 -12.01 -3.53
CA THR A 120 20.16 -12.21 -3.10
C THR A 120 19.26 -11.08 -3.60
N GLY A 121 17.96 -11.35 -3.61
CA GLY A 121 16.94 -10.37 -3.97
C GLY A 121 15.54 -10.87 -3.63
N MET A 122 14.53 -10.05 -3.86
CA MET A 122 13.15 -10.45 -3.68
C MET A 122 12.79 -11.52 -4.72
N ALA A 123 12.26 -12.63 -4.27
CA ALA A 123 11.90 -13.75 -5.13
C ALA A 123 10.88 -13.32 -6.21
N LEU A 124 11.01 -13.87 -7.43
CA LEU A 124 10.13 -13.53 -8.55
C LEU A 124 8.71 -14.06 -8.38
N GLU A 125 8.52 -15.01 -7.48
CA GLU A 125 7.21 -15.57 -7.12
C GLU A 125 6.40 -14.64 -6.21
N GLU A 126 7.06 -13.64 -5.60
CA GLU A 126 6.38 -12.64 -4.81
C GLU A 126 5.57 -11.70 -5.72
N VAL A 127 4.27 -11.61 -5.42
CA VAL A 127 3.37 -10.74 -6.18
C VAL A 127 3.38 -9.34 -5.61
N THR A 128 3.81 -8.37 -6.40
CA THR A 128 3.83 -6.97 -6.02
C THR A 128 2.50 -6.26 -6.30
N PHE A 129 2.24 -5.15 -5.62
CA PHE A 129 1.08 -4.31 -5.96
C PHE A 129 1.16 -3.76 -7.40
N ALA A 130 2.37 -3.56 -7.95
CA ALA A 130 2.55 -3.14 -9.33
C ALA A 130 2.02 -4.19 -10.31
N GLU A 131 2.29 -5.48 -10.07
CA GLU A 131 1.73 -6.57 -10.88
C GLU A 131 0.21 -6.66 -10.75
N VAL A 132 -0.33 -6.45 -9.53
CA VAL A 132 -1.78 -6.42 -9.32
C VAL A 132 -2.43 -5.27 -10.08
N LEU A 133 -1.85 -4.08 -10.03
CA LEU A 133 -2.33 -2.90 -10.76
C LEU A 133 -2.21 -3.09 -12.28
N LYS A 134 -1.10 -3.63 -12.75
CA LYS A 134 -0.89 -3.95 -14.18
C LYS A 134 -1.96 -4.90 -14.72
N ARG A 135 -2.32 -5.96 -13.96
CA ARG A 135 -3.45 -6.84 -14.29
C ARG A 135 -4.79 -6.12 -14.35
N ARG A 136 -4.90 -4.95 -13.69
CA ARG A 136 -6.07 -4.07 -13.74
C ARG A 136 -5.97 -3.00 -14.83
N GLY A 137 -4.93 -3.05 -15.69
CA GLY A 137 -4.74 -2.16 -16.84
C GLY A 137 -4.09 -0.82 -16.49
N TYR A 138 -3.39 -0.71 -15.36
CA TYR A 138 -2.52 0.43 -15.07
C TYR A 138 -1.19 0.30 -15.79
N ALA A 139 -0.67 1.41 -16.28
CA ALA A 139 0.76 1.56 -16.54
C ALA A 139 1.49 1.76 -15.21
N THR A 140 2.67 1.16 -15.06
CA THR A 140 3.38 1.11 -13.79
C THR A 140 4.81 1.63 -13.95
N GLY A 141 5.23 2.55 -13.10
CA GLY A 141 6.58 3.10 -13.09
C GLY A 141 7.16 3.18 -11.69
N ILE A 142 8.45 3.00 -11.55
CA ILE A 142 9.19 3.23 -10.32
C ILE A 142 10.40 4.12 -10.59
N PHE A 143 10.56 5.16 -9.76
CA PHE A 143 11.60 6.17 -9.89
C PHE A 143 12.34 6.30 -8.56
N GLY A 144 13.64 6.06 -8.56
CA GLY A 144 14.48 6.14 -7.36
C GLY A 144 15.05 4.80 -6.91
N LYS A 145 15.13 4.59 -5.60
CA LYS A 145 15.80 3.44 -4.98
C LYS A 145 14.93 2.18 -5.04
N TRP A 146 15.49 1.10 -5.61
CA TRP A 146 14.91 -0.24 -5.58
C TRP A 146 15.27 -1.03 -4.33
N HIS A 147 16.51 -1.41 -4.19
CA HIS A 147 17.14 -2.09 -3.06
C HIS A 147 16.56 -3.48 -2.71
N LEU A 148 16.04 -4.20 -3.70
CA LEU A 148 15.51 -5.55 -3.55
C LEU A 148 16.22 -6.57 -4.45
N GLY A 149 17.50 -6.34 -4.71
CA GLY A 149 18.41 -7.19 -5.46
C GLY A 149 19.16 -6.43 -6.53
N TYR A 150 20.44 -6.78 -6.69
CA TYR A 150 21.37 -6.13 -7.61
C TYR A 150 21.49 -6.85 -8.95
N ASN A 151 21.17 -8.13 -8.99
CA ASN A 151 21.27 -8.91 -10.22
C ASN A 151 20.09 -8.61 -11.14
N VAL A 152 20.29 -8.88 -12.41
CA VAL A 152 19.33 -8.56 -13.49
C VAL A 152 17.98 -9.26 -13.31
N GLU A 153 17.98 -10.45 -12.72
CA GLU A 153 16.77 -11.22 -12.41
C GLU A 153 15.87 -10.52 -11.38
N PHE A 154 16.45 -9.70 -10.49
CA PHE A 154 15.72 -8.96 -9.47
C PHE A 154 15.33 -7.53 -9.90
N ASN A 155 15.53 -7.19 -11.17
CA ASN A 155 15.22 -5.86 -11.68
C ASN A 155 13.71 -5.55 -11.52
N PRO A 156 13.32 -4.32 -11.16
CA PRO A 156 11.91 -3.92 -11.05
C PRO A 156 11.04 -4.27 -12.26
N ALA A 157 11.59 -4.27 -13.46
CA ALA A 157 10.87 -4.68 -14.67
C ALA A 157 10.43 -6.16 -14.65
N LYS A 158 11.05 -6.99 -13.80
CA LYS A 158 10.64 -8.38 -13.55
C LYS A 158 9.61 -8.52 -12.43
N GLN A 159 9.33 -7.42 -11.74
CA GLN A 159 8.45 -7.32 -10.57
C GLN A 159 7.25 -6.39 -10.83
N GLY A 160 6.81 -6.31 -12.09
CA GLY A 160 5.56 -5.66 -12.48
C GLY A 160 5.66 -4.19 -12.90
N PHE A 161 6.84 -3.58 -12.93
CA PHE A 161 7.00 -2.21 -13.40
C PHE A 161 7.30 -2.16 -14.90
N ASP A 162 6.56 -1.32 -15.63
CA ASP A 162 6.78 -1.07 -17.06
C ASP A 162 7.98 -0.16 -17.30
N GLU A 163 8.21 0.78 -16.37
CA GLU A 163 9.34 1.70 -16.40
C GLU A 163 10.10 1.71 -15.08
N PHE A 164 11.42 1.71 -15.17
CA PHE A 164 12.34 1.88 -14.03
C PHE A 164 13.40 2.91 -14.35
N ARG A 165 13.49 3.94 -13.51
CA ARG A 165 14.58 4.92 -13.53
C ARG A 165 15.09 5.15 -12.12
N GLY A 166 16.27 4.65 -11.85
CA GLY A 166 16.84 4.75 -10.50
C GLY A 166 18.08 3.89 -10.32
N TYR A 167 18.25 3.43 -9.09
CA TYR A 167 19.37 2.57 -8.71
C TYR A 167 18.87 1.38 -7.87
N VAL A 168 19.59 0.28 -7.99
CA VAL A 168 19.34 -0.97 -7.28
C VAL A 168 20.22 -1.09 -6.04
#